data_4186cc3003adefe8ef963dc5fc253f22
#
_entry.id   4186cc3003adefe8ef963dc5fc253f22
#
_cell.length_a   1.000
_cell.length_b   1.000
_cell.length_c   1.000
_cell.angle_alpha   90.00
_cell.angle_beta   90.00
_cell.angle_gamma   90.00
#
_symmetry.space_group_name_H-M   'P 1'
#
loop_
_entity.id
_entity.type
_entity.pdbx_description
1 polymer ?
#
loop_
_entity_poly.entity_id
_entity_poly.type
_entity_poly.pdbx_seq_one_letter_code
_entity_poly.pdbx_strand_id
1 'polypeptide(L)'
;MSVKRIKNLVKQLNEYRHAYYNQDAPLVSDAEYDRLFDELKELEEQTGFILSNSPTQTVGYYPVSELAKVTHPIPLLSLEKTKLISELLDFMKGQEVLFMLKLDGLTTKLIYEDGRLIQASTRGDGEVGEDITHNIPAFLNVPLTIPHKERLVITGESFIPTNDFERLKDTLRDGNGKPYKNGRNFASGSVRSLDPKNCIGRCVRFLPFNVLEGMEDVPFPDSRACKLEGLTHLGFGYCPFFSCLLYTSPSPRDS
;
A
#
# COMPACT_ATOMS: atom_id res chain seq x y z
N MET A 1 -8.99 10.50 29.07
CA MET A 1 -7.66 11.15 28.99
C MET A 1 -6.59 10.24 28.38
N SER A 2 -6.56 8.96 28.72
CA SER A 2 -5.55 7.98 28.26
C SER A 2 -5.48 7.78 26.73
N VAL A 3 -6.61 7.64 26.03
CA VAL A 3 -6.61 7.45 24.56
C VAL A 3 -6.01 8.65 23.83
N LYS A 4 -6.27 9.89 24.28
CA LYS A 4 -5.66 11.08 23.70
C LYS A 4 -4.14 11.10 23.92
N ARG A 5 -3.69 10.62 25.08
CA ARG A 5 -2.25 10.51 25.39
C ARG A 5 -1.59 9.47 24.51
N ILE A 6 -2.22 8.29 24.32
CA ILE A 6 -1.73 7.26 23.40
C ILE A 6 -1.55 7.82 21.98
N LYS A 7 -2.58 8.48 21.41
CA LYS A 7 -2.49 9.07 20.06
C LYS A 7 -1.33 10.07 19.95
N ASN A 8 -1.10 10.88 20.99
CA ASN A 8 0.02 11.83 21.00
C ASN A 8 1.37 11.12 21.09
N LEU A 9 1.52 10.12 21.95
CA LEU A 9 2.74 9.35 22.09
C LEU A 9 3.09 8.60 20.80
N VAL A 10 2.12 7.94 20.16
CA VAL A 10 2.32 7.27 18.88
C VAL A 10 2.83 8.26 17.82
N LYS A 11 2.22 9.45 17.73
CA LYS A 11 2.67 10.49 16.80
C LYS A 11 4.11 10.91 17.10
N GLN A 12 4.43 11.29 18.33
CA GLN A 12 5.77 11.74 18.74
C GLN A 12 6.84 10.67 18.49
N LEU A 13 6.60 9.43 18.92
CA LEU A 13 7.56 8.35 18.76
C LEU A 13 7.81 8.00 17.28
N ASN A 14 6.80 8.06 16.44
CA ASN A 14 6.97 7.88 15.00
C ASN A 14 7.75 9.04 14.35
N GLU A 15 7.53 10.28 14.78
CA GLU A 15 8.33 11.44 14.35
C GLU A 15 9.80 11.28 14.77
N TYR A 16 10.08 10.83 16.01
CA TYR A 16 11.44 10.60 16.49
C TYR A 16 12.15 9.47 15.74
N ARG A 17 11.44 8.36 15.47
CA ARG A 17 11.96 7.28 14.62
C ARG A 17 12.30 7.76 13.21
N HIS A 18 11.43 8.55 12.60
CA HIS A 18 11.67 9.10 11.27
C HIS A 18 12.91 10.00 11.24
N ALA A 19 13.07 10.88 12.24
CA ALA A 19 14.23 11.76 12.34
C ALA A 19 15.53 10.97 12.55
N TYR A 20 15.49 9.95 13.40
CA TYR A 20 16.64 9.09 13.70
C TYR A 20 17.11 8.31 12.46
N TYR A 21 16.19 7.60 11.76
CA TYR A 21 16.56 6.73 10.65
C TYR A 21 16.73 7.43 9.31
N ASN A 22 16.02 8.53 9.04
CA ASN A 22 15.99 9.16 7.72
C ASN A 22 16.74 10.49 7.64
N GLN A 23 17.04 11.12 8.77
CA GLN A 23 17.69 12.43 8.80
C GLN A 23 19.04 12.43 9.53
N ASP A 24 19.42 11.29 10.12
CA ASP A 24 20.61 11.15 10.97
C ASP A 24 20.72 12.25 12.05
N ALA A 25 19.56 12.74 12.51
CA ALA A 25 19.41 13.85 13.44
C ALA A 25 18.42 13.48 14.56
N PRO A 26 18.89 12.80 15.63
CA PRO A 26 18.03 12.41 16.74
C PRO A 26 17.44 13.66 17.41
N LEU A 27 16.11 13.71 17.52
CA LEU A 27 15.38 14.84 18.15
C LEU A 27 15.37 14.75 19.68
N VAL A 28 15.62 13.55 20.22
CA VAL A 28 15.66 13.23 21.65
C VAL A 28 16.78 12.25 21.95
N SER A 29 17.16 12.14 23.23
CA SER A 29 18.10 11.08 23.67
C SER A 29 17.43 9.71 23.65
N ASP A 30 18.24 8.65 23.55
CA ASP A 30 17.74 7.26 23.63
C ASP A 30 16.97 7.01 24.93
N ALA A 31 17.45 7.52 26.06
CA ALA A 31 16.78 7.39 27.34
C ALA A 31 15.38 8.07 27.37
N GLU A 32 15.23 9.20 26.72
CA GLU A 32 13.93 9.87 26.61
C GLU A 32 12.99 9.15 25.65
N TYR A 33 13.51 8.61 24.54
CA TYR A 33 12.75 7.77 23.64
C TYR A 33 12.21 6.53 24.34
N ASP A 34 13.10 5.80 25.06
CA ASP A 34 12.74 4.58 25.80
C ASP A 34 11.68 4.87 26.87
N ARG A 35 11.82 5.97 27.61
CA ARG A 35 10.82 6.38 28.61
C ARG A 35 9.43 6.60 28.02
N LEU A 36 9.36 7.27 26.87
CA LEU A 36 8.09 7.55 26.17
C LEU A 36 7.50 6.27 25.54
N PHE A 37 8.36 5.38 25.07
CA PHE A 37 7.97 4.09 24.53
C PHE A 37 7.36 3.19 25.61
N ASP A 38 7.99 3.12 26.78
CA ASP A 38 7.49 2.37 27.92
C ASP A 38 6.15 2.94 28.42
N GLU A 39 6.03 4.28 28.52
CA GLU A 39 4.75 4.94 28.84
C GLU A 39 3.63 4.56 27.85
N LEU A 40 3.93 4.54 26.56
CA LEU A 40 2.99 4.13 25.54
C LEU A 40 2.53 2.69 25.73
N LYS A 41 3.49 1.79 25.94
CA LYS A 41 3.23 0.35 26.14
C LYS A 41 2.32 0.11 27.35
N GLU A 42 2.62 0.74 28.48
CA GLU A 42 1.80 0.62 29.68
C GLU A 42 0.37 1.15 29.46
N LEU A 43 0.22 2.29 28.77
CA LEU A 43 -1.10 2.84 28.46
C LEU A 43 -1.90 1.96 27.50
N GLU A 44 -1.27 1.35 26.52
CA GLU A 44 -1.91 0.39 25.61
C GLU A 44 -2.35 -0.87 26.36
N GLU A 45 -1.52 -1.40 27.26
CA GLU A 45 -1.87 -2.55 28.10
C GLU A 45 -3.04 -2.23 29.05
N GLN A 46 -3.05 -1.05 29.69
CA GLN A 46 -4.09 -0.65 30.63
C GLN A 46 -5.43 -0.36 29.97
N THR A 47 -5.41 0.19 28.74
CA THR A 47 -6.64 0.62 28.06
C THR A 47 -7.16 -0.37 27.04
N GLY A 48 -6.30 -1.27 26.55
CA GLY A 48 -6.58 -2.13 25.41
C GLY A 48 -6.69 -1.37 24.08
N PHE A 49 -6.40 -0.07 24.05
CA PHE A 49 -6.48 0.76 22.84
C PHE A 49 -5.13 0.79 22.12
N ILE A 50 -5.09 0.28 20.89
CA ILE A 50 -3.89 0.19 20.06
C ILE A 50 -4.18 0.84 18.70
N LEU A 51 -3.30 1.80 18.30
CA LEU A 51 -3.33 2.36 16.94
C LEU A 51 -2.61 1.44 15.96
N SER A 52 -3.07 1.41 14.70
CA SER A 52 -2.47 0.55 13.64
C SER A 52 -1.01 0.90 13.33
N ASN A 53 -0.59 2.14 13.57
CA ASN A 53 0.78 2.60 13.41
C ASN A 53 1.53 2.75 14.75
N SER A 54 1.08 2.08 15.81
CA SER A 54 1.80 2.15 17.09
C SER A 54 3.20 1.54 16.98
N PRO A 55 4.26 2.26 17.43
CA PRO A 55 5.62 1.74 17.38
C PRO A 55 5.87 0.58 18.36
N THR A 56 4.95 0.33 19.31
CA THR A 56 5.02 -0.82 20.22
C THR A 56 4.65 -2.13 19.52
N GLN A 57 4.00 -2.06 18.34
CA GLN A 57 3.60 -3.22 17.56
C GLN A 57 4.62 -3.48 16.45
N THR A 58 4.97 -4.74 16.27
CA THR A 58 5.70 -5.21 15.08
C THR A 58 4.70 -5.61 14.01
N VAL A 59 5.14 -5.61 12.73
CA VAL A 59 4.29 -6.12 11.65
C VAL A 59 3.89 -7.56 11.94
N GLY A 60 2.58 -7.79 12.12
CA GLY A 60 2.06 -9.10 12.54
C GLY A 60 0.53 -9.12 12.66
N TYR A 61 0.00 -10.25 13.11
CA TYR A 61 -1.45 -10.44 13.27
C TYR A 61 -1.91 -9.95 14.65
N TYR A 62 -2.16 -8.66 14.80
CA TYR A 62 -2.72 -8.10 16.02
C TYR A 62 -3.94 -7.21 15.70
N PRO A 63 -5.02 -7.29 16.48
CA PRO A 63 -6.16 -6.40 16.30
C PRO A 63 -5.81 -4.98 16.77
N VAL A 64 -6.37 -3.99 16.07
CA VAL A 64 -6.20 -2.57 16.40
C VAL A 64 -7.55 -1.95 16.74
N SER A 65 -7.54 -0.90 17.53
CA SER A 65 -8.77 -0.20 17.94
C SER A 65 -9.24 0.82 16.88
N GLU A 66 -8.29 1.38 16.10
CA GLU A 66 -8.55 2.40 15.08
C GLU A 66 -7.47 2.36 14.01
N LEU A 67 -7.85 2.61 12.75
CA LEU A 67 -6.89 2.82 11.67
C LEU A 67 -6.34 4.24 11.75
N ALA A 68 -5.03 4.36 11.97
CA ALA A 68 -4.36 5.65 11.99
C ALA A 68 -4.41 6.31 10.60
N LYS A 69 -4.46 7.64 10.57
CA LYS A 69 -4.37 8.39 9.31
C LYS A 69 -2.92 8.54 8.88
N VAL A 70 -2.69 8.38 7.58
CA VAL A 70 -1.38 8.48 6.94
C VAL A 70 -1.45 9.54 5.84
N THR A 71 -0.67 10.61 5.98
CA THR A 71 -0.52 11.61 4.92
C THR A 71 0.47 11.10 3.87
N HIS A 72 0.13 11.26 2.60
CA HIS A 72 0.99 10.90 1.48
C HIS A 72 1.84 12.12 1.09
N PRO A 73 3.20 12.07 1.22
CA PRO A 73 4.07 13.17 0.78
C PRO A 73 3.92 13.48 -0.72
N ILE A 74 3.69 12.44 -1.51
CA ILE A 74 3.34 12.52 -2.93
C ILE A 74 1.89 12.09 -3.05
N PRO A 75 0.97 12.97 -3.52
CA PRO A 75 -0.44 12.63 -3.65
C PRO A 75 -0.67 11.42 -4.59
N LEU A 76 -1.52 10.51 -4.16
CA LEU A 76 -1.92 9.34 -4.94
C LEU A 76 -3.16 9.70 -5.79
N LEU A 77 -2.94 10.44 -6.87
CA LEU A 77 -4.00 11.01 -7.69
C LEU A 77 -4.88 9.95 -8.37
N SER A 78 -6.10 10.34 -8.70
CA SER A 78 -7.00 9.57 -9.55
C SER A 78 -6.56 9.68 -11.00
N LEU A 79 -6.79 8.62 -11.77
CA LEU A 79 -6.57 8.63 -13.22
C LEU A 79 -7.68 9.39 -13.91
N GLU A 80 -7.35 10.16 -14.93
CA GLU A 80 -8.30 10.70 -15.90
C GLU A 80 -8.98 9.57 -16.67
N LYS A 81 -10.16 9.85 -17.21
CA LYS A 81 -10.96 8.87 -17.95
C LYS A 81 -11.31 9.42 -19.31
N THR A 82 -11.10 8.62 -20.33
CA THR A 82 -11.62 8.91 -21.67
C THR A 82 -12.29 7.68 -22.29
N LYS A 83 -13.20 7.93 -23.25
CA LYS A 83 -13.78 6.92 -24.14
C LYS A 83 -13.45 7.23 -25.60
N LEU A 84 -12.71 8.31 -25.85
CA LEU A 84 -12.38 8.78 -27.19
C LEU A 84 -10.95 8.39 -27.54
N ILE A 85 -10.80 7.74 -28.69
CA ILE A 85 -9.48 7.34 -29.20
C ILE A 85 -8.62 8.58 -29.47
N SER A 86 -9.22 9.69 -29.97
CA SER A 86 -8.49 10.95 -30.21
C SER A 86 -7.82 11.49 -28.95
N GLU A 87 -8.52 11.51 -27.81
CA GLU A 87 -7.96 11.96 -26.54
C GLU A 87 -6.84 11.04 -26.05
N LEU A 88 -6.95 9.72 -26.31
CA LEU A 88 -5.89 8.78 -26.00
C LEU A 88 -4.65 9.05 -26.87
N LEU A 89 -4.82 9.28 -28.16
CA LEU A 89 -3.74 9.62 -29.08
C LEU A 89 -3.06 10.94 -28.69
N ASP A 90 -3.84 11.94 -28.31
CA ASP A 90 -3.36 13.22 -27.81
C ASP A 90 -2.56 13.07 -26.52
N PHE A 91 -3.01 12.18 -25.62
CA PHE A 91 -2.25 11.83 -24.41
C PHE A 91 -0.92 11.17 -24.73
N MET A 92 -0.87 10.25 -25.69
CA MET A 92 0.34 9.53 -26.08
C MET A 92 1.37 10.47 -26.74
N LYS A 93 0.97 11.49 -27.51
CA LYS A 93 1.83 12.48 -28.18
C LYS A 93 3.02 11.85 -28.92
N GLY A 94 2.88 10.65 -29.47
CA GLY A 94 3.93 9.90 -30.12
C GLY A 94 5.02 9.32 -29.17
N GLN A 95 4.76 9.30 -27.88
CA GLN A 95 5.62 8.65 -26.89
C GLN A 95 5.21 7.19 -26.67
N GLU A 96 6.17 6.40 -26.24
CA GLU A 96 5.89 5.04 -25.77
C GLU A 96 5.07 5.10 -24.47
N VAL A 97 3.98 4.34 -24.42
CA VAL A 97 3.12 4.25 -23.24
C VAL A 97 2.92 2.81 -22.79
N LEU A 98 2.67 2.62 -21.50
CA LEU A 98 2.30 1.34 -20.93
C LEU A 98 0.78 1.26 -20.77
N PHE A 99 0.17 0.27 -21.40
CA PHE A 99 -1.21 -0.11 -21.18
C PHE A 99 -1.27 -1.18 -20.11
N MET A 100 -1.99 -0.90 -19.03
CA MET A 100 -2.11 -1.81 -17.89
C MET A 100 -3.57 -2.16 -17.64
N LEU A 101 -3.81 -3.35 -17.09
CA LEU A 101 -5.14 -3.71 -16.61
C LEU A 101 -5.52 -2.79 -15.45
N LYS A 102 -6.75 -2.25 -15.51
CA LYS A 102 -7.32 -1.54 -14.37
C LYS A 102 -7.99 -2.54 -13.44
N LEU A 103 -7.25 -3.00 -12.46
CA LEU A 103 -7.77 -3.89 -11.42
C LEU A 103 -8.84 -3.18 -10.59
N ASP A 104 -9.82 -3.94 -10.12
CA ASP A 104 -10.92 -3.43 -9.31
C ASP A 104 -10.77 -3.90 -7.85
N GLY A 105 -10.21 -3.06 -7.03
CA GLY A 105 -9.90 -3.33 -5.63
C GLY A 105 -9.75 -2.06 -4.80
N LEU A 106 -8.69 -2.01 -4.01
CA LEU A 106 -8.33 -0.87 -3.18
C LEU A 106 -6.85 -0.51 -3.41
N THR A 107 -6.59 0.70 -3.88
CA THR A 107 -5.22 1.17 -4.05
C THR A 107 -4.50 1.20 -2.71
N THR A 108 -3.36 0.53 -2.66
CA THR A 108 -2.51 0.38 -1.48
C THR A 108 -1.10 0.85 -1.80
N LYS A 109 -0.48 1.53 -0.84
CA LYS A 109 0.93 1.91 -0.86
C LYS A 109 1.69 1.06 0.17
N LEU A 110 2.82 0.50 -0.23
CA LEU A 110 3.75 -0.26 0.63
C LEU A 110 5.07 0.49 0.70
N ILE A 111 5.64 0.56 1.90
CA ILE A 111 6.95 1.16 2.16
C ILE A 111 7.84 0.11 2.83
N TYR A 112 9.01 -0.09 2.24
CA TYR A 112 10.07 -0.92 2.79
C TYR A 112 11.28 -0.06 3.14
N GLU A 113 11.94 -0.39 4.24
CA GLU A 113 13.24 0.16 4.65
C GLU A 113 14.08 -0.97 5.23
N ASP A 114 15.37 -0.97 4.95
CA ASP A 114 16.31 -2.03 5.33
C ASP A 114 15.79 -3.46 5.00
N GLY A 115 15.09 -3.58 3.87
CA GLY A 115 14.52 -4.84 3.42
C GLY A 115 13.32 -5.32 4.21
N ARG A 116 12.69 -4.49 5.05
CA ARG A 116 11.51 -4.83 5.84
C ARG A 116 10.33 -3.95 5.47
N LEU A 117 9.15 -4.54 5.40
CA LEU A 117 7.93 -3.76 5.32
C LEU A 117 7.76 -2.96 6.62
N ILE A 118 7.73 -1.63 6.50
CA ILE A 118 7.55 -0.74 7.65
C ILE A 118 6.17 -0.09 7.70
N GLN A 119 5.53 0.10 6.54
CA GLN A 119 4.21 0.69 6.48
C GLN A 119 3.42 0.21 5.26
N ALA A 120 2.14 0.00 5.45
CA ALA A 120 1.16 -0.12 4.39
C ALA A 120 0.00 0.83 4.63
N SER A 121 -0.47 1.51 3.59
CA SER A 121 -1.57 2.46 3.69
C SER A 121 -2.49 2.43 2.49
N THR A 122 -3.77 2.72 2.71
CA THR A 122 -4.72 2.93 1.62
C THR A 122 -4.47 4.28 0.95
N ARG A 123 -4.95 4.45 -0.28
CA ARG A 123 -4.91 5.75 -0.97
C ARG A 123 -5.73 6.82 -0.25
N GLY A 124 -6.89 6.45 0.33
CA GLY A 124 -7.86 7.39 0.86
C GLY A 124 -8.38 8.33 -0.22
N ASP A 125 -8.39 9.63 0.07
CA ASP A 125 -8.76 10.70 -0.87
C ASP A 125 -7.62 11.08 -1.84
N GLY A 126 -6.44 10.51 -1.64
CA GLY A 126 -5.22 10.78 -2.40
C GLY A 126 -4.17 11.55 -1.60
N GLU A 127 -4.55 12.34 -0.64
CA GLU A 127 -3.67 13.07 0.26
C GLU A 127 -3.53 12.36 1.61
N VAL A 128 -4.64 11.82 2.12
CA VAL A 128 -4.70 11.13 3.41
C VAL A 128 -5.34 9.75 3.26
N GLY A 129 -4.59 8.71 3.60
CA GLY A 129 -5.05 7.34 3.66
C GLY A 129 -5.20 6.82 5.09
N GLU A 130 -5.31 5.51 5.22
CA GLU A 130 -5.40 4.80 6.50
C GLU A 130 -4.29 3.77 6.58
N ASP A 131 -3.63 3.68 7.73
CA ASP A 131 -2.63 2.64 8.01
C ASP A 131 -3.31 1.27 8.13
N ILE A 132 -2.83 0.34 7.32
CA ILE A 132 -3.32 -1.05 7.25
C ILE A 132 -2.18 -2.06 7.44
N THR A 133 -1.06 -1.63 7.98
CA THR A 133 0.17 -2.43 8.09
C THR A 133 -0.09 -3.77 8.80
N HIS A 134 -0.91 -3.78 9.84
CA HIS A 134 -1.27 -4.97 10.60
C HIS A 134 -2.02 -6.04 9.79
N ASN A 135 -2.64 -5.68 8.66
CA ASN A 135 -3.36 -6.63 7.79
C ASN A 135 -2.47 -7.26 6.71
N ILE A 136 -1.31 -6.67 6.41
CA ILE A 136 -0.46 -7.14 5.30
C ILE A 136 0.02 -8.59 5.46
N PRO A 137 0.34 -9.09 6.67
CA PRO A 137 0.71 -10.51 6.82
C PRO A 137 -0.35 -11.51 6.36
N ALA A 138 -1.62 -11.09 6.27
CA ALA A 138 -2.73 -11.90 5.75
C ALA A 138 -2.82 -11.92 4.21
N PHE A 139 -2.05 -11.09 3.50
CA PHE A 139 -2.02 -11.07 2.05
C PHE A 139 -1.23 -12.26 1.51
N LEU A 140 -1.71 -12.86 0.42
CA LEU A 140 -1.11 -14.10 -0.08
C LEU A 140 0.23 -13.91 -0.80
N ASN A 141 0.54 -12.70 -1.27
CA ASN A 141 1.66 -12.46 -2.17
C ASN A 141 2.45 -11.16 -1.87
N VAL A 142 2.41 -10.69 -0.64
CA VAL A 142 3.24 -9.55 -0.20
C VAL A 142 4.35 -10.07 0.70
N PRO A 143 5.62 -10.00 0.28
CA PRO A 143 6.74 -10.37 1.13
C PRO A 143 6.91 -9.34 2.26
N LEU A 144 7.02 -9.81 3.51
CA LEU A 144 7.29 -8.93 4.65
C LEU A 144 8.77 -8.51 4.73
N THR A 145 9.65 -9.28 4.09
CA THR A 145 11.08 -8.99 3.97
C THR A 145 11.54 -9.21 2.53
N ILE A 146 12.40 -8.32 2.05
CA ILE A 146 12.97 -8.33 0.71
C ILE A 146 14.50 -8.17 0.78
N PRO A 147 15.28 -8.60 -0.22
CA PRO A 147 16.73 -8.43 -0.23
C PRO A 147 17.18 -6.97 -0.45
N HIS A 148 16.34 -6.12 -1.05
CA HIS A 148 16.62 -4.70 -1.30
C HIS A 148 16.67 -3.92 0.02
N LYS A 149 17.79 -3.22 0.29
CA LYS A 149 18.02 -2.55 1.57
C LYS A 149 17.67 -1.07 1.56
N GLU A 150 17.72 -0.44 0.42
CA GLU A 150 17.34 0.95 0.28
C GLU A 150 15.84 1.13 0.46
N ARG A 151 15.41 2.38 0.61
CA ARG A 151 14.00 2.70 0.72
C ARG A 151 13.30 2.35 -0.59
N LEU A 152 12.18 1.62 -0.48
CA LEU A 152 11.34 1.24 -1.62
C LEU A 152 9.89 1.61 -1.33
N VAL A 153 9.29 2.41 -2.21
CA VAL A 153 7.88 2.83 -2.12
C VAL A 153 7.13 2.36 -3.36
N ILE A 154 6.19 1.44 -3.16
CA ILE A 154 5.39 0.84 -4.24
C ILE A 154 3.92 1.20 -4.05
N THR A 155 3.24 1.46 -5.16
CA THR A 155 1.78 1.52 -5.20
C THR A 155 1.23 0.43 -6.10
N GLY A 156 0.11 -0.13 -5.69
CA GLY A 156 -0.55 -1.22 -6.40
C GLY A 156 -2.01 -1.33 -5.99
N GLU A 157 -2.67 -2.33 -6.52
CA GLU A 157 -4.06 -2.62 -6.18
C GLU A 157 -4.14 -3.86 -5.30
N SER A 158 -4.76 -3.71 -4.13
CA SER A 158 -5.17 -4.83 -3.28
C SER A 158 -6.54 -5.30 -3.73
N PHE A 159 -6.64 -6.56 -4.11
CA PHE A 159 -7.85 -7.12 -4.72
C PHE A 159 -8.07 -8.58 -4.32
N ILE A 160 -9.25 -9.08 -4.62
CA ILE A 160 -9.60 -10.49 -4.47
C ILE A 160 -9.98 -11.01 -5.87
N PRO A 161 -9.34 -12.07 -6.37
CA PRO A 161 -9.69 -12.66 -7.65
C PRO A 161 -11.16 -13.05 -7.71
N THR A 162 -11.78 -12.91 -8.89
CA THR A 162 -13.20 -13.19 -9.09
C THR A 162 -13.59 -14.61 -8.64
N ASN A 163 -12.78 -15.61 -8.98
CA ASN A 163 -13.03 -17.00 -8.57
C ASN A 163 -13.02 -17.16 -7.03
N ASP A 164 -12.11 -16.46 -6.34
CA ASP A 164 -12.05 -16.50 -4.88
C ASP A 164 -13.24 -15.76 -4.27
N PHE A 165 -13.64 -14.62 -4.85
CA PHE A 165 -14.83 -13.89 -4.42
C PHE A 165 -16.10 -14.74 -4.60
N GLU A 166 -16.31 -15.35 -5.76
CA GLU A 166 -17.47 -16.21 -6.02
C GLU A 166 -17.56 -17.38 -5.03
N ARG A 167 -16.44 -17.97 -4.68
CA ARG A 167 -16.37 -19.06 -3.69
C ARG A 167 -16.69 -18.61 -2.26
N LEU A 168 -16.36 -17.35 -1.89
CA LEU A 168 -16.44 -16.84 -0.53
C LEU A 168 -17.67 -15.98 -0.25
N LYS A 169 -18.31 -15.38 -1.27
CA LYS A 169 -19.37 -14.39 -1.12
C LYS A 169 -20.57 -14.82 -0.29
N ASP A 170 -20.91 -16.12 -0.33
CA ASP A 170 -22.08 -16.64 0.39
C ASP A 170 -21.80 -16.94 1.85
N THR A 171 -20.54 -17.10 2.22
CA THR A 171 -20.11 -17.47 3.58
C THR A 171 -19.74 -16.25 4.43
N LEU A 172 -19.40 -15.14 3.81
CA LEU A 172 -18.90 -13.96 4.51
C LEU A 172 -19.88 -12.79 4.45
N ARG A 173 -19.84 -11.99 5.52
CA ARG A 173 -20.70 -10.81 5.69
C ARG A 173 -19.84 -9.59 5.99
N ASP A 174 -20.34 -8.40 5.62
CA ASP A 174 -19.77 -7.13 6.00
C ASP A 174 -20.00 -6.84 7.51
N GLY A 175 -19.45 -5.71 7.99
CA GLY A 175 -19.61 -5.28 9.38
C GLY A 175 -21.07 -5.04 9.82
N ASN A 176 -22.02 -4.99 8.87
CA ASN A 176 -23.45 -4.84 9.12
C ASN A 176 -24.23 -6.17 8.93
N GLY A 177 -23.52 -7.29 8.77
CA GLY A 177 -24.11 -8.61 8.57
C GLY A 177 -24.68 -8.85 7.17
N LYS A 178 -24.41 -7.98 6.19
CA LYS A 178 -24.89 -8.10 4.80
C LYS A 178 -23.86 -8.81 3.91
N PRO A 179 -24.31 -9.55 2.88
CA PRO A 179 -23.41 -10.11 1.88
C PRO A 179 -22.68 -9.00 1.13
N TYR A 180 -21.41 -9.24 0.79
CA TYR A 180 -20.65 -8.34 -0.06
C TYR A 180 -21.20 -8.33 -1.48
N LYS A 181 -21.38 -7.13 -2.06
CA LYS A 181 -21.99 -6.97 -3.38
C LYS A 181 -21.05 -7.28 -4.54
N ASN A 182 -19.74 -7.09 -4.34
CA ASN A 182 -18.72 -7.30 -5.35
C ASN A 182 -17.33 -7.51 -4.70
N GLY A 183 -16.38 -7.97 -5.51
CA GLY A 183 -14.99 -8.24 -5.06
C GLY A 183 -14.28 -7.00 -4.53
N ARG A 184 -14.55 -5.81 -5.08
CA ARG A 184 -13.96 -4.55 -4.60
C ARG A 184 -14.38 -4.23 -3.16
N ASN A 185 -15.69 -4.30 -2.87
CA ASN A 185 -16.18 -4.03 -1.52
C ASN A 185 -15.68 -5.09 -0.53
N PHE A 186 -15.54 -6.34 -1.00
CA PHE A 186 -14.98 -7.42 -0.19
C PHE A 186 -13.50 -7.20 0.09
N ALA A 187 -12.69 -6.82 -0.91
CA ALA A 187 -11.28 -6.45 -0.74
C ALA A 187 -11.14 -5.27 0.23
N SER A 188 -11.88 -4.19 0.02
CA SER A 188 -11.84 -3.00 0.86
C SER A 188 -12.19 -3.30 2.32
N GLY A 189 -13.26 -4.07 2.57
CA GLY A 189 -13.65 -4.48 3.91
C GLY A 189 -12.64 -5.42 4.59
N SER A 190 -11.94 -6.24 3.81
CA SER A 190 -10.89 -7.13 4.32
C SER A 190 -9.62 -6.36 4.69
N VAL A 191 -9.15 -5.52 3.76
CA VAL A 191 -7.92 -4.73 3.90
C VAL A 191 -8.02 -3.70 5.02
N ARG A 192 -9.21 -3.13 5.26
CA ARG A 192 -9.48 -2.12 6.29
C ARG A 192 -10.03 -2.71 7.60
N SER A 193 -9.96 -4.02 7.78
CA SER A 193 -10.42 -4.64 9.02
C SER A 193 -9.52 -4.24 10.20
N LEU A 194 -10.13 -3.99 11.35
CA LEU A 194 -9.40 -3.74 12.60
C LEU A 194 -8.78 -5.01 13.18
N ASP A 195 -9.35 -6.17 12.88
CA ASP A 195 -8.80 -7.47 13.27
C ASP A 195 -8.28 -8.20 12.02
N PRO A 196 -6.98 -8.50 11.93
CA PRO A 196 -6.37 -9.22 10.82
C PRO A 196 -6.96 -10.61 10.59
N LYS A 197 -7.54 -11.23 11.62
CA LYS A 197 -8.23 -12.51 11.47
C LYS A 197 -9.37 -12.44 10.44
N ASN A 198 -9.99 -11.27 10.31
CA ASN A 198 -11.00 -11.03 9.29
C ASN A 198 -10.42 -10.91 7.86
N CYS A 199 -9.11 -10.71 7.71
CA CYS A 199 -8.43 -10.69 6.43
C CYS A 199 -7.91 -12.09 6.04
N ILE A 200 -7.55 -12.90 7.05
CA ILE A 200 -7.05 -14.26 6.82
C ILE A 200 -8.13 -15.10 6.11
N GLY A 201 -7.70 -15.85 5.09
CA GLY A 201 -8.59 -16.74 4.33
C GLY A 201 -9.46 -16.04 3.29
N ARG A 202 -9.41 -14.71 3.18
CA ARG A 202 -10.16 -13.94 2.17
C ARG A 202 -9.42 -13.79 0.84
N CYS A 203 -8.26 -14.42 0.71
CA CYS A 203 -7.47 -14.48 -0.53
C CYS A 203 -7.08 -13.10 -1.08
N VAL A 204 -6.83 -12.12 -0.20
CA VAL A 204 -6.37 -10.79 -0.61
C VAL A 204 -5.01 -10.90 -1.26
N ARG A 205 -4.86 -10.29 -2.42
CA ARG A 205 -3.62 -10.18 -3.18
C ARG A 205 -3.33 -8.72 -3.50
N PHE A 206 -2.06 -8.44 -3.75
CA PHE A 206 -1.57 -7.14 -4.15
C PHE A 206 -0.79 -7.26 -5.46
N LEU A 207 -1.09 -6.40 -6.43
CA LEU A 207 -0.29 -6.28 -7.66
C LEU A 207 0.21 -4.84 -7.81
N PRO A 208 1.51 -4.62 -7.78
CA PRO A 208 2.14 -3.35 -8.10
C PRO A 208 1.77 -2.86 -9.49
N PHE A 209 1.51 -1.58 -9.62
CA PHE A 209 1.37 -0.88 -10.89
C PHE A 209 2.30 0.34 -11.01
N ASN A 210 2.98 0.74 -9.92
CA ASN A 210 3.95 1.81 -9.94
C ASN A 210 4.98 1.68 -8.81
N VAL A 211 6.21 2.12 -9.08
CA VAL A 211 7.28 2.33 -8.10
C VAL A 211 7.48 3.83 -7.97
N LEU A 212 7.22 4.38 -6.78
CA LEU A 212 7.32 5.81 -6.50
C LEU A 212 8.75 6.20 -6.09
N GLU A 213 9.47 5.28 -5.42
CA GLU A 213 10.83 5.49 -4.91
C GLU A 213 11.57 4.15 -4.88
N GLY A 214 12.84 4.16 -5.20
CA GLY A 214 13.70 2.97 -5.26
C GLY A 214 13.78 2.31 -6.64
N MET A 215 14.48 1.19 -6.70
CA MET A 215 14.78 0.47 -7.96
C MET A 215 15.61 1.30 -8.95
N GLU A 216 16.59 2.06 -8.44
CA GLU A 216 17.49 2.86 -9.26
C GLU A 216 18.63 1.99 -9.88
N ASP A 217 18.79 0.77 -9.42
CA ASP A 217 19.77 -0.23 -9.87
C ASP A 217 19.30 -1.09 -11.06
N VAL A 218 18.04 -0.90 -11.53
CA VAL A 218 17.55 -1.58 -12.74
C VAL A 218 18.20 -0.98 -14.01
N PRO A 219 18.27 -1.76 -15.12
CA PRO A 219 18.97 -1.31 -16.35
C PRO A 219 18.48 0.03 -16.92
N PHE A 220 17.20 0.35 -16.72
CA PHE A 220 16.57 1.60 -17.17
C PHE A 220 15.69 2.17 -16.02
N PRO A 221 16.31 2.90 -15.05
CA PRO A 221 15.60 3.35 -13.86
C PRO A 221 14.47 4.36 -14.13
N ASP A 222 14.50 5.05 -15.27
CA ASP A 222 13.41 5.94 -15.68
C ASP A 222 12.24 5.18 -16.31
N SER A 223 12.43 3.89 -16.67
CA SER A 223 11.39 3.06 -17.24
C SER A 223 10.52 2.42 -16.16
N ARG A 224 9.24 2.77 -16.16
CA ARG A 224 8.26 2.12 -15.28
C ARG A 224 8.20 0.61 -15.52
N ALA A 225 8.30 0.16 -16.77
CA ALA A 225 8.32 -1.25 -17.12
C ALA A 225 9.47 -1.98 -16.43
N CYS A 226 10.69 -1.47 -16.57
CA CYS A 226 11.88 -2.08 -15.96
C CYS A 226 11.79 -2.10 -14.43
N LYS A 227 11.29 -1.03 -13.81
CA LYS A 227 11.06 -1.02 -12.34
C LYS A 227 10.05 -2.08 -11.92
N LEU A 228 8.92 -2.22 -12.62
CA LEU A 228 7.91 -3.24 -12.31
C LEU A 228 8.44 -4.66 -12.53
N GLU A 229 9.18 -4.90 -13.61
CA GLU A 229 9.83 -6.19 -13.86
C GLU A 229 10.87 -6.51 -12.78
N GLY A 230 11.65 -5.51 -12.36
CA GLY A 230 12.62 -5.63 -11.27
C GLY A 230 12.00 -6.08 -9.95
N LEU A 231 10.75 -5.70 -9.66
CA LEU A 231 10.05 -6.15 -8.45
C LEU A 231 9.87 -7.67 -8.38
N THR A 232 9.94 -8.40 -9.50
CA THR A 232 9.85 -9.87 -9.50
C THR A 232 11.02 -10.53 -8.77
N HIS A 233 12.21 -9.93 -8.83
CA HIS A 233 13.38 -10.38 -8.09
C HIS A 233 13.24 -10.19 -6.57
N LEU A 234 12.30 -9.34 -6.15
CA LEU A 234 11.97 -9.09 -4.75
C LEU A 234 10.79 -9.96 -4.26
N GLY A 235 10.22 -10.82 -5.14
CA GLY A 235 9.12 -11.72 -4.82
C GLY A 235 7.72 -11.14 -5.08
N PHE A 236 7.60 -10.00 -5.76
CA PHE A 236 6.31 -9.48 -6.19
C PHE A 236 5.92 -9.99 -7.58
N GLY A 237 4.60 -10.19 -7.80
CA GLY A 237 4.07 -10.06 -9.16
C GLY A 237 3.88 -8.58 -9.49
N TYR A 238 3.44 -8.26 -10.70
CA TYR A 238 3.01 -6.91 -11.06
C TYR A 238 1.76 -6.97 -11.94
N CYS A 239 1.08 -5.82 -12.06
CA CYS A 239 -0.07 -5.70 -12.96
C CYS A 239 0.39 -5.91 -14.40
N PRO A 240 -0.18 -6.87 -15.15
CA PRO A 240 0.19 -7.09 -16.54
C PRO A 240 0.07 -5.82 -17.36
N PHE A 241 1.05 -5.58 -18.22
CA PHE A 241 1.10 -4.42 -19.08
C PHE A 241 1.55 -4.77 -20.51
N PHE A 242 1.26 -3.86 -21.44
CA PHE A 242 1.77 -3.87 -22.80
C PHE A 242 2.41 -2.53 -23.09
N SER A 243 3.60 -2.53 -23.64
CA SER A 243 4.25 -1.34 -24.19
C SER A 243 3.75 -1.12 -25.61
N CYS A 244 3.41 0.11 -25.96
CA CYS A 244 2.94 0.48 -27.28
C CYS A 244 3.55 1.82 -27.71
N LEU A 245 4.16 1.83 -28.89
CA LEU A 245 4.56 3.03 -29.60
C LEU A 245 3.73 3.10 -30.88
N LEU A 246 2.83 4.09 -30.98
CA LEU A 246 2.10 4.33 -32.23
C LEU A 246 2.96 5.08 -33.19
N TYR A 247 3.41 4.41 -34.24
CA TYR A 247 4.01 5.06 -35.40
C TYR A 247 2.89 5.68 -36.24
N THR A 248 2.90 6.99 -36.40
CA THR A 248 2.03 7.72 -37.33
C THR A 248 2.58 7.64 -38.77
N SER A 249 3.03 6.49 -39.21
CA SER A 249 3.34 6.29 -40.63
C SER A 249 2.00 6.09 -41.36
N PRO A 250 1.73 6.86 -42.45
CA PRO A 250 0.57 6.61 -43.28
C PRO A 250 0.62 5.17 -43.78
N SER A 251 -0.49 4.46 -43.67
CA SER A 251 -0.58 3.09 -44.20
C SER A 251 -0.32 3.12 -45.70
N PRO A 252 0.48 2.19 -46.27
CA PRO A 252 0.65 2.08 -47.71
C PRO A 252 -0.64 1.86 -48.51
N ARG A 253 -1.77 1.76 -47.83
CA ARG A 253 -3.09 1.60 -48.45
C ARG A 253 -3.88 2.91 -48.66
N ASP A 254 -3.31 4.03 -48.19
CA ASP A 254 -3.93 5.37 -48.31
C ASP A 254 -3.24 6.23 -49.37
N SER A 255 -2.50 5.62 -50.28
CA SER A 255 -1.86 6.23 -51.48
C SER A 255 -2.51 5.73 -52.75
#